data_0c2b317546039b44bb1cd654ebc2fe27
#
_entry.id   0c2b317546039b44bb1cd654ebc2fe27
#
_cell.length_a   1.000
_cell.length_b   1.000
_cell.length_c   1.000
_cell.angle_alpha   90.00
_cell.angle_beta   90.00
_cell.angle_gamma   90.00
#
_symmetry.space_group_name_H-M   'P 1'
#
loop_
_entity.id
_entity.type
_entity.pdbx_description
1 polymer ?
#
loop_
_entity_poly.entity_id
_entity_poly.type
_entity_poly.pdbx_seq_one_letter_code
_entity_poly.pdbx_strand_id
1 'polypeptide(L)'
;GTTTLKITGRKRISKNLDYYPSEDPIEAMSFIAAAAVTDSEITVRRAPIEFLEIELATLAEMGLKFELSKEYFANNGQTRLVDIKLQRSKLQAAKDKLHALPFPGINMDNLPFLGLIATVAKGRTLVHDWSYENRAIYFTELSKLNAQIELVDPHRVYITGPTRWKPADVVAPPALRPSVVILLA
;
A
#
# COMPACT_ATOMS: atom_id res chain seq x y z
N GLY A 1 -10.77 -5.87 18.60
CA GLY A 1 -9.96 -4.83 19.22
C GLY A 1 -10.59 -4.31 20.51
N THR A 2 -9.80 -3.81 21.45
CA THR A 2 -10.30 -3.20 22.68
C THR A 2 -10.13 -1.68 22.59
N THR A 3 -11.12 -0.95 23.10
CA THR A 3 -11.05 0.52 23.23
C THR A 3 -10.46 0.96 24.56
N THR A 4 -10.15 -0.01 25.45
CA THR A 4 -9.65 0.24 26.79
C THR A 4 -8.20 -0.15 26.94
N LEU A 5 -7.35 0.78 27.33
CA LEU A 5 -5.96 0.54 27.69
C LEU A 5 -5.82 0.65 29.22
N LYS A 6 -5.34 -0.42 29.87
CA LYS A 6 -5.00 -0.41 31.29
C LYS A 6 -3.50 -0.18 31.43
N ILE A 7 -3.11 0.97 31.98
CA ILE A 7 -1.72 1.35 32.17
C ILE A 7 -1.38 1.30 33.64
N THR A 8 -0.37 0.49 33.99
CA THR A 8 0.20 0.47 35.34
C THR A 8 1.51 1.27 35.31
N GLY A 9 1.45 2.49 35.82
CA GLY A 9 2.58 3.40 35.85
C GLY A 9 3.68 2.92 36.81
N ARG A 10 4.92 3.37 36.54
CA ARG A 10 6.08 3.18 37.43
C ARG A 10 6.73 4.53 37.71
N LYS A 11 7.27 4.69 38.91
CA LYS A 11 7.92 5.96 39.32
C LYS A 11 9.18 6.29 38.51
N ARG A 12 9.89 5.25 38.04
CA ARG A 12 11.06 5.40 37.15
C ARG A 12 11.29 4.12 36.36
N ILE A 13 11.99 4.23 35.24
CA ILE A 13 12.55 3.11 34.47
C ILE A 13 13.93 2.86 35.03
N SER A 14 14.18 1.63 35.53
CA SER A 14 15.41 1.22 36.19
C SER A 14 16.23 0.21 35.38
N LYS A 15 15.81 -0.12 34.19
CA LYS A 15 16.48 -1.08 33.30
C LYS A 15 16.78 -0.43 31.95
N ASN A 16 17.96 -0.73 31.40
CA ASN A 16 18.21 -0.52 29.98
C ASN A 16 17.34 -1.50 29.20
N LEU A 17 16.75 -1.03 28.11
CA LEU A 17 15.94 -1.84 27.22
C LEU A 17 16.59 -1.81 25.85
N ASP A 18 16.95 -3.00 25.33
CA ASP A 18 17.26 -3.20 23.94
C ASP A 18 15.96 -3.63 23.24
N TYR A 19 15.55 -2.84 22.25
CA TYR A 19 14.32 -3.09 21.52
C TYR A 19 14.56 -3.07 20.01
N TYR A 20 14.06 -4.09 19.32
CA TYR A 20 14.08 -4.17 17.89
C TYR A 20 12.70 -3.78 17.36
N PRO A 21 12.56 -2.65 16.63
CA PRO A 21 11.29 -2.33 15.96
C PRO A 21 10.94 -3.41 14.94
N SER A 22 9.66 -3.50 14.62
CA SER A 22 9.18 -4.35 13.52
C SER A 22 9.63 -3.80 12.17
N GLU A 23 9.68 -4.67 11.19
CA GLU A 23 9.77 -4.30 9.78
C GLU A 23 8.58 -3.41 9.38
N ASP A 24 8.81 -2.51 8.40
CA ASP A 24 7.80 -1.55 7.93
C ASP A 24 6.90 -2.19 6.86
N PRO A 25 5.58 -2.38 7.13
CA PRO A 25 4.65 -2.91 6.14
C PRO A 25 4.44 -1.97 4.95
N ILE A 26 4.63 -0.66 5.13
CA ILE A 26 4.44 0.33 4.06
C ILE A 26 5.62 0.27 3.09
N GLU A 27 6.83 0.07 3.60
CA GLU A 27 8.00 -0.17 2.74
C GLU A 27 7.82 -1.47 1.94
N ALA A 28 7.38 -2.55 2.58
CA ALA A 28 7.07 -3.80 1.89
C ALA A 28 6.02 -3.58 0.78
N MET A 29 4.96 -2.82 1.07
CA MET A 29 3.91 -2.50 0.09
C MET A 29 4.43 -1.65 -1.08
N SER A 30 5.40 -0.76 -0.86
CA SER A 30 6.02 0.03 -1.93
C SER A 30 6.75 -0.85 -2.95
N PHE A 31 7.48 -1.89 -2.51
CA PHE A 31 8.12 -2.86 -3.38
C PHE A 31 7.10 -3.76 -4.10
N ILE A 32 6.02 -4.14 -3.42
CA ILE A 32 4.91 -4.89 -4.05
C ILE A 32 4.30 -4.05 -5.19
N ALA A 33 4.05 -2.76 -4.93
CA ALA A 33 3.52 -1.85 -5.93
C ALA A 33 4.49 -1.67 -7.11
N ALA A 34 5.77 -1.45 -6.83
CA ALA A 34 6.80 -1.33 -7.87
C ALA A 34 6.82 -2.57 -8.79
N ALA A 35 6.79 -3.77 -8.20
CA ALA A 35 6.75 -5.01 -8.99
C ALA A 35 5.47 -5.14 -9.83
N ALA A 36 4.31 -4.78 -9.24
CA ALA A 36 3.03 -4.88 -9.93
C ALA A 36 2.94 -3.91 -11.12
N VAL A 37 3.41 -2.66 -10.98
CA VAL A 37 3.32 -1.67 -12.07
C VAL A 37 4.37 -1.88 -13.16
N THR A 38 5.49 -2.52 -12.84
CA THR A 38 6.54 -2.87 -13.82
C THR A 38 6.39 -4.28 -14.39
N ASP A 39 5.34 -5.01 -14.01
CA ASP A 39 5.13 -6.43 -14.35
C ASP A 39 6.37 -7.29 -14.11
N SER A 40 6.99 -7.12 -12.94
CA SER A 40 8.26 -7.75 -12.55
C SER A 40 8.07 -8.85 -11.53
N GLU A 41 9.02 -9.79 -11.51
CA GLU A 41 9.12 -10.84 -10.49
C GLU A 41 10.17 -10.44 -9.45
N ILE A 42 9.75 -10.28 -8.20
CA ILE A 42 10.67 -10.00 -7.08
C ILE A 42 10.29 -10.82 -5.85
N THR A 43 11.20 -10.91 -4.90
CA THR A 43 10.90 -11.43 -3.57
C THR A 43 11.09 -10.32 -2.55
N VAL A 44 9.99 -9.90 -1.92
CA VAL A 44 10.01 -8.99 -0.78
C VAL A 44 10.26 -9.83 0.46
N ARG A 45 11.46 -9.70 1.05
CA ARG A 45 11.85 -10.46 2.23
C ARG A 45 11.41 -9.76 3.50
N ARG A 46 11.15 -10.55 4.55
CA ARG A 46 10.84 -10.07 5.90
C ARG A 46 9.60 -9.18 5.94
N ALA A 47 8.58 -9.46 5.13
CA ALA A 47 7.34 -8.70 5.14
C ALA A 47 6.51 -9.03 6.41
N PRO A 48 6.07 -8.03 7.18
CA PRO A 48 5.27 -8.24 8.40
C PRO A 48 3.83 -8.58 8.04
N ILE A 49 3.56 -9.87 7.89
CA ILE A 49 2.33 -10.41 7.27
C ILE A 49 1.05 -9.93 7.95
N GLU A 50 1.02 -9.85 9.27
CA GLU A 50 -0.16 -9.45 10.03
C GLU A 50 -0.66 -8.03 9.74
N PHE A 51 0.19 -7.18 9.15
CA PHE A 51 -0.13 -5.82 8.72
C PHE A 51 -0.37 -5.69 7.22
N LEU A 52 -0.29 -6.80 6.45
CA LEU A 52 -0.44 -6.83 5.00
C LEU A 52 -1.54 -7.78 4.52
N GLU A 53 -2.18 -8.52 5.43
CA GLU A 53 -3.16 -9.56 5.08
C GLU A 53 -4.28 -9.02 4.20
N ILE A 54 -4.85 -7.86 4.53
CA ILE A 54 -5.98 -7.29 3.78
C ILE A 54 -5.53 -6.70 2.44
N GLU A 55 -4.36 -6.07 2.39
CA GLU A 55 -3.78 -5.56 1.15
C GLU A 55 -3.48 -6.70 0.18
N LEU A 56 -2.85 -7.78 0.67
CA LEU A 56 -2.57 -8.97 -0.14
C LEU A 56 -3.84 -9.68 -0.60
N ALA A 57 -4.86 -9.77 0.26
CA ALA A 57 -6.17 -10.32 -0.12
C ALA A 57 -6.82 -9.49 -1.23
N THR A 58 -6.80 -8.15 -1.08
CA THR A 58 -7.30 -7.22 -2.10
C THR A 58 -6.55 -7.38 -3.42
N LEU A 59 -5.23 -7.46 -3.37
CA LEU A 59 -4.39 -7.64 -4.57
C LEU A 59 -4.60 -9.01 -5.22
N ALA A 60 -4.81 -10.07 -4.43
CA ALA A 60 -5.16 -11.39 -4.95
C ALA A 60 -6.51 -11.37 -5.69
N GLU A 61 -7.52 -10.68 -5.16
CA GLU A 61 -8.80 -10.46 -5.86
C GLU A 61 -8.64 -9.67 -7.16
N MET A 62 -7.69 -8.72 -7.19
CA MET A 62 -7.33 -8.00 -8.40
C MET A 62 -6.50 -8.85 -9.39
N GLY A 63 -6.11 -10.05 -8.99
CA GLY A 63 -5.40 -11.03 -9.84
C GLY A 63 -3.88 -11.04 -9.68
N LEU A 64 -3.31 -10.37 -8.67
CA LEU A 64 -1.89 -10.46 -8.35
C LEU A 64 -1.55 -11.87 -7.88
N LYS A 65 -0.55 -12.47 -8.50
CA LYS A 65 -0.05 -13.80 -8.14
C LYS A 65 1.18 -13.67 -7.25
N PHE A 66 1.16 -14.34 -6.12
CA PHE A 66 2.28 -14.39 -5.20
C PHE A 66 2.29 -15.69 -4.39
N GLU A 67 3.44 -16.02 -3.85
CA GLU A 67 3.65 -17.13 -2.94
C GLU A 67 4.22 -16.60 -1.64
N LEU A 68 3.76 -17.13 -0.51
CA LEU A 68 4.27 -16.81 0.81
C LEU A 68 5.18 -17.93 1.29
N SER A 69 6.30 -17.57 1.91
CA SER A 69 7.14 -18.54 2.62
C SER A 69 6.43 -19.06 3.88
N LYS A 70 7.04 -20.01 4.58
CA LYS A 70 6.66 -20.31 5.96
C LYS A 70 6.89 -19.06 6.82
N GLU A 71 6.01 -18.86 7.81
CA GLU A 71 6.14 -17.78 8.78
C GLU A 71 7.38 -17.98 9.66
N TYR A 72 8.01 -16.87 10.03
CA TYR A 72 9.08 -16.80 11.02
C TYR A 72 8.98 -15.50 11.83
N PHE A 73 9.67 -15.41 12.94
CA PHE A 73 9.61 -14.24 13.80
C PHE A 73 10.70 -13.22 13.47
N ALA A 74 10.36 -11.93 13.61
CA ALA A 74 11.31 -10.83 13.60
C ALA A 74 12.24 -10.90 14.81
N ASN A 75 13.29 -10.08 14.82
CA ASN A 75 14.24 -10.01 15.94
C ASN A 75 13.59 -9.59 17.28
N ASN A 76 12.43 -8.95 17.24
CA ASN A 76 11.65 -8.61 18.43
C ASN A 76 10.92 -9.81 19.05
N GLY A 77 10.93 -10.97 18.39
CA GLY A 77 10.29 -12.20 18.86
C GLY A 77 8.76 -12.18 18.87
N GLN A 78 8.13 -11.16 18.27
CA GLN A 78 6.67 -10.95 18.30
C GLN A 78 6.07 -10.83 16.91
N THR A 79 6.68 -10.04 16.01
CA THR A 79 6.17 -9.79 14.68
C THR A 79 6.36 -11.02 13.80
N ARG A 80 5.27 -11.50 13.17
CA ARG A 80 5.30 -12.59 12.19
C ARG A 80 5.72 -12.05 10.82
N LEU A 81 6.74 -12.68 10.26
CA LEU A 81 7.31 -12.33 8.98
C LEU A 81 7.12 -13.46 7.97
N VAL A 82 7.01 -13.07 6.70
CA VAL A 82 7.09 -13.96 5.54
C VAL A 82 7.97 -13.34 4.47
N ASP A 83 8.46 -14.16 3.55
CA ASP A 83 8.98 -13.69 2.27
C ASP A 83 7.85 -13.81 1.24
N ILE A 84 7.58 -12.73 0.49
CA ILE A 84 6.54 -12.66 -0.52
C ILE A 84 7.21 -12.72 -1.89
N LYS A 85 7.03 -13.82 -2.60
CA LYS A 85 7.51 -13.98 -3.97
C LYS A 85 6.42 -13.56 -4.94
N LEU A 86 6.60 -12.42 -5.59
CA LEU A 86 5.67 -11.87 -6.57
C LEU A 86 5.94 -12.44 -7.95
N GLN A 87 4.87 -12.66 -8.72
CA GLN A 87 4.90 -13.16 -10.07
C GLN A 87 4.21 -12.20 -11.03
N ARG A 88 4.61 -12.19 -12.29
CA ARG A 88 3.93 -11.43 -13.34
C ARG A 88 2.43 -11.76 -13.37
N SER A 89 1.62 -10.73 -13.47
CA SER A 89 0.18 -10.87 -13.27
C SER A 89 -0.63 -9.97 -14.19
N LYS A 90 -1.75 -10.49 -14.68
CA LYS A 90 -2.74 -9.69 -15.41
C LYS A 90 -3.76 -9.15 -14.43
N LEU A 91 -3.60 -7.91 -14.03
CA LEU A 91 -4.44 -7.28 -13.02
C LEU A 91 -5.78 -6.83 -13.59
N GLN A 92 -6.81 -6.93 -12.76
CA GLN A 92 -8.16 -6.43 -13.01
C GLN A 92 -8.50 -5.34 -11.98
N ALA A 93 -9.39 -4.44 -12.35
CA ALA A 93 -9.89 -3.44 -11.42
C ALA A 93 -10.48 -4.09 -10.16
N ALA A 94 -10.34 -3.43 -9.03
CA ALA A 94 -10.96 -3.89 -7.80
C ALA A 94 -12.49 -4.01 -7.96
N LYS A 95 -13.08 -5.07 -7.42
CA LYS A 95 -14.54 -5.31 -7.49
C LYS A 95 -15.34 -4.30 -6.68
N ASP A 96 -14.76 -3.84 -5.58
CA ASP A 96 -15.32 -2.82 -4.71
C ASP A 96 -14.37 -1.62 -4.64
N LYS A 97 -14.81 -0.54 -4.01
CA LYS A 97 -13.95 0.62 -3.80
C LYS A 97 -12.75 0.28 -2.92
N LEU A 98 -11.60 0.82 -3.26
CA LEU A 98 -10.42 0.82 -2.39
C LEU A 98 -10.53 1.99 -1.42
N HIS A 99 -10.56 1.72 -0.11
CA HIS A 99 -10.67 2.76 0.91
C HIS A 99 -9.94 2.36 2.19
N ALA A 100 -9.33 3.33 2.82
CA ALA A 100 -8.65 3.11 4.08
C ALA A 100 -9.66 2.90 5.22
N LEU A 101 -9.31 2.02 6.15
CA LEU A 101 -10.09 1.75 7.37
C LEU A 101 -9.13 1.55 8.55
N PRO A 102 -9.59 1.79 9.79
CA PRO A 102 -8.82 1.40 10.96
C PRO A 102 -8.46 -0.10 10.92
N PHE A 103 -7.31 -0.45 11.48
CA PHE A 103 -6.87 -1.86 11.56
C PHE A 103 -8.00 -2.75 12.12
N PRO A 104 -8.29 -3.90 11.48
CA PRO A 104 -7.52 -4.58 10.42
C PRO A 104 -7.90 -4.21 8.97
N GLY A 105 -8.46 -3.04 8.71
CA GLY A 105 -8.74 -2.57 7.35
C GLY A 105 -7.49 -2.12 6.61
N ILE A 106 -7.65 -1.73 5.34
CA ILE A 106 -6.55 -1.22 4.51
C ILE A 106 -5.88 -0.02 5.19
N ASN A 107 -4.57 -0.11 5.36
CA ASN A 107 -3.79 0.98 5.93
C ASN A 107 -3.85 2.22 5.00
N MET A 108 -4.12 3.40 5.60
CA MET A 108 -4.21 4.66 4.86
C MET A 108 -2.92 5.02 4.10
N ASP A 109 -1.76 4.58 4.57
CA ASP A 109 -0.48 4.79 3.91
C ASP A 109 -0.20 3.76 2.81
N ASN A 110 -0.91 2.62 2.79
CA ASN A 110 -0.86 1.64 1.71
C ASN A 110 -1.85 1.94 0.58
N LEU A 111 -2.92 2.68 0.88
CA LEU A 111 -3.95 3.02 -0.11
C LEU A 111 -3.39 3.73 -1.36
N PRO A 112 -2.44 4.69 -1.27
CA PRO A 112 -1.82 5.30 -2.44
C PRO A 112 -1.18 4.29 -3.39
N PHE A 113 -0.52 3.24 -2.87
CA PHE A 113 0.08 2.18 -3.68
C PHE A 113 -0.96 1.30 -4.37
N LEU A 114 -2.08 1.00 -3.69
CA LEU A 114 -3.20 0.30 -4.32
C LEU A 114 -3.80 1.13 -5.47
N GLY A 115 -3.91 2.45 -5.29
CA GLY A 115 -4.30 3.37 -6.35
C GLY A 115 -3.34 3.36 -7.54
N LEU A 116 -2.04 3.34 -7.28
CA LEU A 116 -1.03 3.20 -8.34
C LEU A 116 -1.19 1.87 -9.09
N ILE A 117 -1.37 0.76 -8.38
CA ILE A 117 -1.61 -0.55 -9.01
C ILE A 117 -2.89 -0.54 -9.86
N ALA A 118 -3.93 0.17 -9.44
CA ALA A 118 -5.15 0.33 -10.22
C ALA A 118 -4.92 0.99 -11.58
N THR A 119 -3.86 1.80 -11.75
CA THR A 119 -3.51 2.41 -13.05
C THR A 119 -3.08 1.39 -14.11
N VAL A 120 -2.56 0.23 -13.70
CA VAL A 120 -2.14 -0.84 -14.61
C VAL A 120 -3.14 -2.00 -14.66
N ALA A 121 -4.15 -2.01 -13.80
CA ALA A 121 -5.22 -2.99 -13.78
C ALA A 121 -6.26 -2.72 -14.87
N LYS A 122 -6.77 -3.75 -15.53
CA LYS A 122 -7.80 -3.61 -16.56
C LYS A 122 -9.15 -3.29 -15.94
N GLY A 123 -9.73 -2.14 -16.27
CA GLY A 123 -11.04 -1.71 -15.82
C GLY A 123 -11.00 -0.40 -15.03
N ARG A 124 -12.04 -0.10 -14.29
CA ARG A 124 -12.22 1.15 -13.55
C ARG A 124 -12.35 0.88 -12.06
N THR A 125 -11.46 1.46 -11.26
CA THR A 125 -11.41 1.34 -9.81
C THR A 125 -11.76 2.66 -9.14
N LEU A 126 -12.61 2.64 -8.10
CA LEU A 126 -12.84 3.79 -7.23
C LEU A 126 -11.86 3.73 -6.06
N VAL A 127 -11.08 4.78 -5.89
CA VAL A 127 -10.24 5.00 -4.70
C VAL A 127 -10.88 6.09 -3.85
N HIS A 128 -11.09 5.82 -2.56
CA HIS A 128 -11.64 6.77 -1.59
C HIS A 128 -10.66 6.94 -0.43
N ASP A 129 -9.89 8.00 -0.49
CA ASP A 129 -8.90 8.38 0.54
C ASP A 129 -9.46 9.52 1.39
N TRP A 130 -10.15 9.17 2.45
CA TRP A 130 -10.84 10.09 3.35
C TRP A 130 -10.01 10.49 4.58
N SER A 131 -8.84 9.86 4.75
CA SER A 131 -8.06 9.95 6.00
C SER A 131 -7.42 11.32 6.22
N TYR A 132 -7.18 12.07 5.15
CA TYR A 132 -6.63 13.42 5.18
C TYR A 132 -7.38 14.30 4.19
N GLU A 133 -7.39 15.61 4.45
CA GLU A 133 -7.98 16.58 3.51
C GLU A 133 -7.26 16.56 2.16
N ASN A 134 -8.04 16.67 1.09
CA ASN A 134 -7.55 16.73 -0.29
C ASN A 134 -6.67 15.55 -0.73
N ARG A 135 -6.77 14.40 -0.06
CA ARG A 135 -5.84 13.29 -0.22
C ARG A 135 -5.89 12.63 -1.60
N ALA A 136 -7.02 12.70 -2.34
CA ALA A 136 -7.12 12.13 -3.69
C ALA A 136 -6.57 13.04 -4.80
N ILE A 137 -6.31 14.32 -4.53
CA ILE A 137 -5.93 15.30 -5.56
C ILE A 137 -4.61 14.95 -6.24
N TYR A 138 -3.63 14.41 -5.51
CA TYR A 138 -2.32 14.09 -6.10
C TYR A 138 -2.40 13.06 -7.23
N PHE A 139 -3.41 12.21 -7.26
CA PHE A 139 -3.61 11.27 -8.38
C PHE A 139 -3.75 11.99 -9.72
N THR A 140 -4.20 13.26 -9.74
CA THR A 140 -4.32 14.03 -10.98
C THR A 140 -2.95 14.29 -11.63
N GLU A 141 -1.84 14.27 -10.88
CA GLU A 141 -0.50 14.35 -11.47
C GLU A 141 -0.19 13.18 -12.39
N LEU A 142 -0.74 11.98 -12.11
CA LEU A 142 -0.58 10.82 -12.97
C LEU A 142 -1.24 11.00 -14.35
N SER A 143 -2.18 11.93 -14.48
CA SER A 143 -2.78 12.27 -15.80
C SER A 143 -1.75 12.87 -16.75
N LYS A 144 -0.74 13.58 -16.24
CA LYS A 144 0.36 14.10 -17.05
C LYS A 144 1.19 12.97 -17.65
N LEU A 145 1.28 11.84 -16.93
CA LEU A 145 1.92 10.61 -17.38
C LEU A 145 0.98 9.72 -18.25
N ASN A 146 -0.16 10.27 -18.68
CA ASN A 146 -1.18 9.61 -19.51
C ASN A 146 -2.10 8.62 -18.78
N ALA A 147 -2.13 8.62 -17.43
CA ALA A 147 -3.13 7.84 -16.71
C ALA A 147 -4.54 8.47 -16.84
N GLN A 148 -5.54 7.61 -16.93
CA GLN A 148 -6.94 8.06 -16.99
C GLN A 148 -7.48 8.20 -15.56
N ILE A 149 -7.43 9.43 -15.06
CA ILE A 149 -7.83 9.81 -13.70
C ILE A 149 -9.03 10.75 -13.77
N GLU A 150 -10.11 10.41 -13.08
CA GLU A 150 -11.31 11.24 -12.94
C GLU A 150 -11.50 11.58 -11.47
N LEU A 151 -11.16 12.81 -11.10
CA LEU A 151 -11.37 13.31 -9.73
C LEU A 151 -12.87 13.59 -9.53
N VAL A 152 -13.50 12.87 -8.60
CA VAL A 152 -14.91 13.06 -8.24
C VAL A 152 -15.04 14.20 -7.24
N ASP A 153 -14.19 14.19 -6.23
CA ASP A 153 -14.06 15.21 -5.20
C ASP A 153 -12.67 15.11 -4.54
N PRO A 154 -12.32 15.96 -3.56
CA PRO A 154 -11.00 15.94 -2.94
C PRO A 154 -10.57 14.61 -2.30
N HIS A 155 -11.50 13.69 -2.09
CA HIS A 155 -11.27 12.40 -1.43
C HIS A 155 -11.51 11.19 -2.32
N ARG A 156 -12.18 11.35 -3.47
CA ARG A 156 -12.57 10.24 -4.34
C ARG A 156 -12.08 10.45 -5.76
N VAL A 157 -11.50 9.39 -6.29
CA VAL A 157 -10.99 9.37 -7.66
C VAL A 157 -11.32 8.04 -8.33
N TYR A 158 -11.76 8.10 -9.58
CA TYR A 158 -11.78 6.93 -10.45
C TYR A 158 -10.49 6.84 -11.23
N ILE A 159 -9.92 5.63 -11.25
CA ILE A 159 -8.72 5.29 -12.01
C ILE A 159 -9.10 4.24 -13.04
N THR A 160 -8.86 4.51 -14.31
CA THR A 160 -9.14 3.57 -15.39
C THR A 160 -7.84 3.11 -16.03
N GLY A 161 -7.57 1.80 -15.98
CA GLY A 161 -6.40 1.17 -16.57
C GLY A 161 -6.73 0.12 -17.63
N PRO A 162 -5.72 -0.45 -18.30
CA PRO A 162 -4.29 -0.19 -18.05
C PRO A 162 -3.79 1.08 -18.74
N THR A 163 -2.92 1.79 -18.04
CA THR A 163 -2.25 3.00 -18.53
C THR A 163 -1.12 2.65 -19.52
N ARG A 164 -1.08 3.38 -20.63
CA ARG A 164 0.10 3.44 -21.50
C ARG A 164 0.91 4.67 -21.11
N TRP A 165 1.89 4.47 -20.25
CA TRP A 165 2.70 5.54 -19.68
C TRP A 165 3.40 6.39 -20.76
N LYS A 166 3.51 7.69 -20.52
CA LYS A 166 4.26 8.66 -21.33
C LYS A 166 5.11 9.53 -20.41
N PRO A 167 6.36 9.84 -20.78
CA PRO A 167 7.19 10.73 -19.99
C PRO A 167 6.59 12.14 -19.95
N ALA A 168 6.63 12.77 -18.77
CA ALA A 168 6.21 14.15 -18.57
C ALA A 168 6.88 14.74 -17.33
N ASP A 169 6.86 16.07 -17.23
CA ASP A 169 7.26 16.77 -16.03
C ASP A 169 6.12 16.71 -15.01
N VAL A 170 6.39 16.13 -13.87
CA VAL A 170 5.45 15.96 -12.77
C VAL A 170 5.92 16.68 -11.51
N VAL A 171 4.99 17.09 -10.67
CA VAL A 171 5.27 17.74 -9.40
C VAL A 171 4.99 16.74 -8.25
N ALA A 172 6.02 16.44 -7.48
CA ALA A 172 5.85 15.64 -6.27
C ALA A 172 5.05 16.44 -5.23
N PRO A 173 3.95 15.91 -4.70
CA PRO A 173 3.19 16.57 -3.65
C PRO A 173 4.00 16.60 -2.33
N PRO A 174 3.74 17.54 -1.41
CA PRO A 174 4.44 17.63 -0.13
C PRO A 174 3.96 16.57 0.86
N ALA A 175 3.91 15.30 0.41
CA ALA A 175 3.48 14.16 1.20
C ALA A 175 4.28 12.92 0.76
N LEU A 176 4.81 12.18 1.73
CA LEU A 176 5.78 11.11 1.50
C LEU A 176 5.26 10.01 0.55
N ARG A 177 4.11 9.40 0.88
CA ARG A 177 3.59 8.26 0.09
C ARG A 177 3.11 8.67 -1.31
N PRO A 178 2.37 9.77 -1.47
CA PRO A 178 2.06 10.31 -2.80
C PRO A 178 3.30 10.60 -3.66
N SER A 179 4.39 11.12 -3.07
CA SER A 179 5.64 11.35 -3.82
C SER A 179 6.26 10.05 -4.32
N VAL A 180 6.26 8.99 -3.50
CA VAL A 180 6.74 7.66 -3.92
C VAL A 180 5.86 7.09 -5.04
N VAL A 181 4.53 7.28 -4.98
CA VAL A 181 3.60 6.87 -6.05
C VAL A 181 3.95 7.53 -7.39
N ILE A 182 4.20 8.84 -7.37
CA ILE A 182 4.61 9.58 -8.59
C ILE A 182 5.97 9.09 -9.11
N LEU A 183 6.91 8.76 -8.22
CA LEU A 183 8.23 8.23 -8.58
C LEU A 183 8.13 6.84 -9.25
N LEU A 184 7.20 5.99 -8.80
CA LEU A 184 7.03 4.63 -9.30
C LEU A 184 6.24 4.57 -10.62
N ALA A 185 5.49 5.60 -10.95
CA ALA A 185 4.72 5.72 -12.19
C ALA A 185 5.58 6.11 -13.37
#